data_992fc19d90d8377d125dfe02aa79d43a
#
_entry.id   992fc19d90d8377d125dfe02aa79d43a
#
_cell.length_a   1.000
_cell.length_b   1.000
_cell.length_c   1.000
_cell.angle_alpha   90.00
_cell.angle_beta   90.00
_cell.angle_gamma   90.00
#
_symmetry.space_group_name_H-M   'P 1'
#
loop_
_entity.id
_entity.type
_entity.pdbx_description
1 polymer ?
#
loop_
_entity_poly.entity_id
_entity_poly.type
_entity_poly.pdbx_seq_one_letter_code
_entity_poly.pdbx_strand_id
1 'polypeptide(L)'
;MKNIIRIGDKTTSGGTVRSGSTVMIFRGIGAARKGDPVDCPIPGHGRTEIAEGHPTFHDHGIPIAFHGHRCACGCTLISSLPQVSAS
;
A
#
# COMPACT_ATOMS: atom_id res chain seq x y z
N MET A 1 -12.58 -6.52 8.31
CA MET A 1 -11.11 -6.68 8.38
C MET A 1 -10.51 -6.42 7.01
N LYS A 2 -9.37 -5.76 6.98
CA LYS A 2 -8.71 -5.43 5.73
C LYS A 2 -7.31 -6.03 5.71
N ASN A 3 -6.89 -6.49 4.54
CA ASN A 3 -5.59 -7.09 4.38
C ASN A 3 -4.52 -6.02 4.20
N ILE A 4 -3.31 -6.33 4.65
CA ILE A 4 -2.17 -5.43 4.55
C ILE A 4 -1.68 -5.34 3.11
N ILE A 5 -1.35 -4.14 2.66
CA ILE A 5 -0.69 -3.92 1.37
C ILE A 5 0.82 -4.11 1.56
N ARG A 6 1.45 -4.77 0.60
CA ARG A 6 2.89 -5.04 0.61
C ARG A 6 3.55 -4.53 -0.66
N ILE A 7 4.87 -4.45 -0.64
CA ILE A 7 5.64 -4.11 -1.85
C ILE A 7 5.27 -5.08 -2.98
N GLY A 8 5.00 -4.56 -4.16
CA GLY A 8 4.60 -5.35 -5.32
C GLY A 8 3.11 -5.53 -5.47
N ASP A 9 2.31 -5.14 -4.49
CA ASP A 9 0.86 -5.19 -4.60
C ASP A 9 0.37 -4.21 -5.66
N LYS A 10 -0.79 -4.52 -6.22
CA LYS A 10 -1.33 -3.79 -7.37
C LYS A 10 -2.37 -2.77 -6.95
N THR A 11 -2.70 -1.89 -7.90
CA THR A 11 -3.81 -0.95 -7.76
C THR A 11 -4.89 -1.27 -8.78
N THR A 12 -6.07 -0.67 -8.61
CA THR A 12 -7.17 -0.84 -9.55
C THR A 12 -6.87 -0.33 -10.96
N SER A 13 -5.84 0.51 -11.10
CA SER A 13 -5.40 1.02 -12.40
C SER A 13 -4.30 0.18 -13.02
N GLY A 14 -3.92 -0.93 -12.41
CA GLY A 14 -2.80 -1.73 -12.88
C GLY A 14 -1.44 -1.24 -12.40
N GLY A 15 -1.41 -0.29 -11.46
CA GLY A 15 -0.18 0.21 -10.88
C GLY A 15 0.43 -0.78 -9.91
N THR A 16 1.64 -0.47 -9.43
CA THR A 16 2.40 -1.34 -8.54
C THR A 16 3.03 -0.54 -7.40
N VAL A 17 2.89 -1.06 -6.18
CA VAL A 17 3.56 -0.49 -5.00
C VAL A 17 5.06 -0.75 -5.11
N ARG A 18 5.88 0.29 -4.97
CA ARG A 18 7.31 0.22 -5.23
C ARG A 18 8.17 0.10 -4.00
N SER A 19 7.68 0.50 -2.84
CA SER A 19 8.47 0.53 -1.63
C SER A 19 7.60 0.26 -0.40
N GLY A 20 8.24 -0.08 0.71
CA GLY A 20 7.56 -0.34 1.96
C GLY A 20 8.53 -0.43 3.12
N SER A 21 8.02 -0.89 4.25
CA SER A 21 8.81 -1.04 5.48
C SER A 21 9.89 -2.10 5.33
N THR A 22 11.04 -1.85 5.94
CA THR A 22 12.10 -2.85 6.09
C THR A 22 12.00 -3.60 7.41
N VAL A 23 11.04 -3.24 8.24
CA VAL A 23 10.85 -3.79 9.59
C VAL A 23 9.54 -4.56 9.71
N MET A 24 8.45 -3.99 9.23
CA MET A 24 7.14 -4.64 9.23
C MET A 24 7.01 -5.53 8.00
N ILE A 25 7.44 -6.78 8.14
CA ILE A 25 7.53 -7.72 7.03
C ILE A 25 6.51 -8.84 7.22
N PHE A 26 5.73 -9.13 6.18
CA PHE A 26 4.72 -10.18 6.19
C PHE A 26 5.01 -11.15 5.06
N ARG A 27 5.29 -12.40 5.39
CA ARG A 27 5.65 -13.45 4.45
C ARG A 27 6.85 -13.05 3.58
N GLY A 28 7.85 -12.39 4.21
CA GLY A 28 9.07 -12.00 3.53
C GLY A 28 8.99 -10.72 2.69
N ILE A 29 7.85 -10.04 2.71
CA ILE A 29 7.64 -8.82 1.91
C ILE A 29 7.23 -7.67 2.82
N GLY A 30 7.89 -6.53 2.67
CA GLY A 30 7.62 -5.37 3.51
C GLY A 30 6.23 -4.78 3.30
N ALA A 31 5.62 -4.35 4.42
CA ALA A 31 4.32 -3.69 4.36
C ALA A 31 4.45 -2.29 3.78
N ALA A 32 3.51 -1.91 2.91
CA ALA A 32 3.46 -0.57 2.36
C ALA A 32 2.89 0.42 3.37
N ARG A 33 3.33 1.66 3.29
CA ARG A 33 2.98 2.70 4.24
C ARG A 33 2.49 3.95 3.51
N LYS A 34 1.75 4.80 4.24
CA LYS A 34 1.38 6.10 3.71
C LYS A 34 2.62 6.86 3.26
N GLY A 35 2.59 7.41 2.04
CA GLY A 35 3.72 8.13 1.45
C GLY A 35 4.63 7.27 0.60
N ASP A 36 4.50 5.94 0.64
CA ASP A 36 5.35 5.08 -0.17
C ASP A 36 5.01 5.23 -1.66
N PRO A 37 6.02 5.18 -2.54
CA PRO A 37 5.81 5.40 -3.97
C PRO A 37 5.06 4.26 -4.63
N VAL A 38 4.17 4.62 -5.55
CA VAL A 38 3.38 3.70 -6.34
C VAL A 38 3.46 4.13 -7.80
N ASP A 39 3.70 3.21 -8.70
CA ASP A 39 3.64 3.49 -10.12
C ASP A 39 2.20 3.43 -10.61
N CYS A 40 1.76 4.44 -11.36
CA CYS A 40 0.43 4.49 -11.95
C CYS A 40 0.59 4.51 -13.47
N PRO A 41 0.04 3.52 -14.20
CA PRO A 41 0.22 3.45 -15.64
C PRO A 41 -0.68 4.39 -16.44
N ILE A 42 -1.57 5.09 -15.77
CA ILE A 42 -2.48 6.01 -16.45
C ILE A 42 -1.70 7.19 -17.02
N PRO A 43 -1.85 7.51 -18.31
CA PRO A 43 -1.15 8.65 -18.91
C PRO A 43 -1.41 9.94 -18.13
N GLY A 44 -0.33 10.69 -17.85
CA GLY A 44 -0.39 11.92 -17.09
C GLY A 44 -0.30 11.76 -15.59
N HIS A 45 -0.44 10.54 -15.07
CA HIS A 45 -0.33 10.29 -13.62
C HIS A 45 1.11 9.99 -13.20
N GLY A 46 1.81 9.16 -13.96
CA GLY A 46 3.17 8.78 -13.64
C GLY A 46 3.29 8.14 -12.27
N ARG A 47 4.30 8.56 -11.51
CA ARG A 47 4.49 8.05 -10.14
C ARG A 47 3.58 8.81 -9.18
N THR A 48 2.96 8.06 -8.30
CA THR A 48 2.13 8.59 -7.22
C THR A 48 2.60 8.04 -5.89
N GLU A 49 1.87 8.28 -4.84
CA GLU A 49 2.18 7.75 -3.51
C GLU A 49 0.90 7.32 -2.82
N ILE A 50 1.05 6.49 -1.79
CA ILE A 50 -0.08 6.06 -0.96
C ILE A 50 -0.55 7.26 -0.14
N ALA A 51 -1.82 7.63 -0.30
CA ALA A 51 -2.38 8.80 0.36
C ALA A 51 -3.05 8.49 1.69
N GLU A 52 -3.39 7.22 1.94
CA GLU A 52 -4.12 6.80 3.13
C GLU A 52 -3.38 5.71 3.87
N GLY A 53 -3.62 5.63 5.19
CA GLY A 53 -3.07 4.58 6.02
C GLY A 53 -3.98 4.32 7.21
N HIS A 54 -3.73 3.22 7.92
CA HIS A 54 -4.54 2.83 9.06
C HIS A 54 -4.34 3.82 10.22
N PRO A 55 -5.41 4.27 10.88
CA PRO A 55 -5.30 5.32 11.90
C PRO A 55 -4.56 4.88 13.17
N THR A 56 -4.49 3.58 13.45
CA THR A 56 -3.85 3.09 14.68
C THR A 56 -2.73 2.08 14.44
N PHE A 57 -2.54 1.62 13.22
CA PHE A 57 -1.49 0.65 12.91
C PHE A 57 -0.35 1.39 12.17
N HIS A 58 0.75 1.60 12.88
CA HIS A 58 1.87 2.38 12.37
C HIS A 58 3.18 1.61 12.41
N ASP A 59 4.11 1.98 11.51
CA ASP A 59 5.48 1.56 11.54
C ASP A 59 6.32 2.82 11.73
N HIS A 60 6.94 2.97 12.91
CA HIS A 60 7.73 4.16 13.27
C HIS A 60 6.94 5.46 13.07
N GLY A 61 5.67 5.45 13.43
CA GLY A 61 4.80 6.61 13.29
C GLY A 61 4.20 6.81 11.91
N ILE A 62 4.51 5.93 10.95
CA ILE A 62 3.98 6.00 9.59
C ILE A 62 2.83 5.02 9.44
N PRO A 63 1.62 5.47 9.10
CA PRO A 63 0.46 4.58 8.96
C PRO A 63 0.67 3.50 7.90
N ILE A 64 0.34 2.26 8.24
CA ILE A 64 0.41 1.12 7.33
C ILE A 64 -0.79 1.15 6.38
N ALA A 65 -0.55 0.88 5.10
CA ALA A 65 -1.61 0.83 4.10
C ALA A 65 -2.30 -0.53 4.11
N PHE A 66 -3.61 -0.50 3.91
CA PHE A 66 -4.45 -1.69 3.87
C PHE A 66 -5.26 -1.73 2.59
N HIS A 67 -5.79 -2.90 2.27
CA HIS A 67 -6.65 -3.09 1.10
C HIS A 67 -7.80 -2.08 1.13
N GLY A 68 -8.01 -1.40 0.01
CA GLY A 68 -9.04 -0.38 -0.11
C GLY A 68 -8.56 1.03 0.14
N HIS A 69 -7.37 1.22 0.68
CA HIS A 69 -6.78 2.54 0.80
C HIS A 69 -6.39 3.08 -0.57
N ARG A 70 -6.34 4.39 -0.70
CA ARG A 70 -6.12 5.04 -1.99
C ARG A 70 -4.75 5.67 -2.13
N CYS A 71 -4.31 5.77 -3.37
CA CYS A 71 -3.15 6.57 -3.74
C CYS A 71 -3.56 8.01 -3.98
N ALA A 72 -2.59 8.92 -4.02
CA ALA A 72 -2.85 10.33 -4.26
C ALA A 72 -3.52 10.58 -5.61
N CYS A 73 -3.30 9.70 -6.58
CA CYS A 73 -3.94 9.82 -7.89
C CYS A 73 -5.38 9.26 -7.94
N GLY A 74 -5.86 8.71 -6.84
CA GLY A 74 -7.22 8.16 -6.76
C GLY A 74 -7.34 6.66 -6.97
N CYS A 75 -6.26 5.98 -7.35
CA CYS A 75 -6.27 4.52 -7.50
C CYS A 75 -6.43 3.85 -6.14
N THR A 76 -7.07 2.69 -6.11
CA THR A 76 -7.27 1.92 -4.89
C THR A 76 -6.27 0.78 -4.81
N LEU A 77 -5.67 0.60 -3.63
CA LEU A 77 -4.71 -0.48 -3.39
C LEU A 77 -5.43 -1.82 -3.22
N ILE A 78 -4.84 -2.86 -3.81
CA ILE A 78 -5.39 -4.22 -3.76
C ILE A 78 -4.35 -5.14 -3.11
N SER A 79 -4.71 -5.74 -1.99
CA SER A 79 -3.81 -6.67 -1.29
C SER A 79 -3.71 -8.00 -2.02
N SER A 80 -2.47 -8.52 -2.09
CA SER A 80 -2.21 -9.88 -2.54
C SER A 80 -2.08 -10.86 -1.38
N LEU A 81 -2.35 -10.41 -0.15
CA LEU A 81 -2.17 -11.20 1.07
C LEU A 81 -3.51 -11.45 1.75
N PRO A 82 -4.29 -12.42 1.26
CA PRO A 82 -5.68 -12.58 1.70
C PRO A 82 -5.84 -13.13 3.12
N GLN A 83 -4.78 -13.69 3.71
CA GLN A 83 -4.88 -14.36 5.00
C GLN A 83 -4.33 -13.57 6.18
N VAL A 84 -3.74 -12.43 5.93
CA VAL A 84 -3.20 -11.56 6.99
C VAL A 84 -3.98 -10.26 6.97
N SER A 85 -4.68 -9.99 8.03
CA SER A 85 -5.47 -8.77 8.14
C SER A 85 -5.36 -8.18 9.53
N ALA A 86 -5.58 -6.87 9.63
CA ALA A 86 -5.74 -6.17 10.89
C ALA A 86 -7.22 -5.94 11.13
N SER A 87 -7.65 -6.17 12.32
CA SER A 87 -9.04 -5.97 12.69
C SER A 87 -9.14 -4.93 13.78
#